data_78313587a1d178ac3115036d6f0771fb
#
_entry.id   78313587a1d178ac3115036d6f0771fb
#
_cell.length_a   1.000
_cell.length_b   1.000
_cell.length_c   1.000
_cell.angle_alpha   90.00
_cell.angle_beta   90.00
_cell.angle_gamma   90.00
#
_symmetry.space_group_name_H-M   'P 1'
#
loop_
_entity.id
_entity.type
_entity.pdbx_description
1 polymer ?
#
loop_
_entity_poly.entity_id
_entity_poly.type
_entity_poly.pdbx_seq_one_letter_code
_entity_poly.pdbx_strand_id
1 'polypeptide(L)'
;MNSVAVLLDASRAATPSDTAPVVMADAGVENVNAQVDELIASGVLRRVLAFTELQFSNFMIEAWWRSLKHQWLFLHSLDSVTTVRRLVEFYVDEHNRVLPHSAFRGQTPDEMYFGTGDAVPADLTSGADTARRPAERPVPRHGGMTTDC
;
A
#
# COMPACT_ATOMS: atom_id res chain seq x y z
N MET A 1 -4.99 14.69 -21.03
CA MET A 1 -5.34 13.31 -20.66
C MET A 1 -6.78 13.36 -20.17
N ASN A 2 -7.68 12.55 -20.70
CA ASN A 2 -9.10 12.63 -20.31
C ASN A 2 -9.30 11.84 -19.01
N SER A 3 -9.75 12.49 -17.94
CA SER A 3 -10.00 11.89 -16.63
C SER A 3 -10.94 10.68 -16.70
N VAL A 4 -11.89 10.70 -17.61
CA VAL A 4 -12.84 9.58 -17.84
C VAL A 4 -12.10 8.31 -18.29
N ALA A 5 -11.13 8.44 -19.21
CA ALA A 5 -10.37 7.27 -19.68
C ALA A 5 -9.53 6.66 -18.56
N VAL A 6 -8.93 7.49 -17.70
CA VAL A 6 -8.17 7.02 -16.54
C VAL A 6 -9.06 6.30 -15.53
N LEU A 7 -10.24 6.85 -15.25
CA LEU A 7 -11.20 6.23 -14.33
C LEU A 7 -11.73 4.90 -14.87
N LEU A 8 -11.98 4.81 -16.18
CA LEU A 8 -12.39 3.57 -16.84
C LEU A 8 -11.31 2.48 -16.75
N ASP A 9 -10.07 2.82 -17.06
CA ASP A 9 -8.97 1.87 -17.01
C ASP A 9 -8.71 1.41 -15.56
N ALA A 10 -8.75 2.33 -14.60
CA ALA A 10 -8.63 2.02 -13.19
C ALA A 10 -9.79 1.12 -12.70
N SER A 11 -11.02 1.40 -13.13
CA SER A 11 -12.17 0.57 -12.75
C SER A 11 -12.07 -0.85 -13.29
N ARG A 12 -11.60 -1.03 -14.52
CA ARG A 12 -11.38 -2.35 -15.12
C ARG A 12 -10.28 -3.13 -14.42
N ALA A 13 -9.21 -2.44 -14.02
CA ALA A 13 -8.10 -3.06 -13.28
C ALA A 13 -8.49 -3.47 -11.85
N ALA A 14 -9.40 -2.72 -11.22
CA ALA A 14 -9.84 -2.95 -9.84
C ALA A 14 -10.91 -4.03 -9.69
N THR A 15 -11.49 -4.55 -10.79
CA THR A 15 -12.67 -5.41 -10.73
C THR A 15 -12.34 -6.91 -10.87
N PRO A 16 -12.04 -7.61 -9.78
CA PRO A 16 -12.21 -9.06 -9.72
C PRO A 16 -13.57 -9.48 -9.14
N SER A 17 -14.48 -8.56 -8.84
CA SER A 17 -15.77 -8.86 -8.18
C SER A 17 -16.96 -8.17 -8.85
N ASP A 18 -18.17 -8.74 -8.65
CA ASP A 18 -19.44 -8.25 -9.17
C ASP A 18 -19.88 -6.85 -8.67
N THR A 19 -19.06 -6.20 -7.86
CA THR A 19 -19.36 -4.89 -7.29
C THR A 19 -18.52 -3.80 -7.93
N ALA A 20 -19.20 -2.75 -8.43
CA ALA A 20 -18.52 -1.57 -8.98
C ALA A 20 -17.57 -0.94 -7.96
N PRO A 21 -16.32 -0.63 -8.34
CA PRO A 21 -15.35 0.01 -7.46
C PRO A 21 -15.83 1.38 -6.99
N VAL A 22 -15.42 1.79 -5.79
CA VAL A 22 -15.76 3.08 -5.21
C VAL A 22 -14.57 4.02 -5.38
N VAL A 23 -14.80 5.15 -6.06
CA VAL A 23 -13.81 6.23 -6.16
C VAL A 23 -14.16 7.30 -5.14
N MET A 24 -13.24 7.60 -4.24
CA MET A 24 -13.33 8.76 -3.37
C MET A 24 -12.61 9.93 -4.04
N ALA A 25 -13.31 11.05 -4.18
CA ALA A 25 -12.77 12.25 -4.84
C ALA A 25 -13.30 13.51 -4.17
N ASP A 26 -12.60 14.62 -4.34
CA ASP A 26 -13.12 15.92 -3.99
C ASP A 26 -14.19 16.41 -5.01
N ALA A 27 -14.80 17.54 -4.72
CA ALA A 27 -15.83 18.14 -5.60
C ALA A 27 -15.23 19.01 -6.72
N GLY A 28 -13.98 18.73 -7.12
CA GLY A 28 -13.33 19.42 -8.25
C GLY A 28 -14.06 19.16 -9.57
N VAL A 29 -13.95 20.08 -10.51
CA VAL A 29 -14.62 20.00 -11.83
C VAL A 29 -14.15 18.79 -12.66
N GLU A 30 -12.96 18.28 -12.39
CA GLU A 30 -12.41 17.06 -12.98
C GLU A 30 -13.13 15.78 -12.49
N ASN A 31 -13.70 15.85 -11.28
CA ASN A 31 -14.37 14.73 -10.61
C ASN A 31 -15.90 14.85 -10.66
N VAL A 32 -16.42 16.06 -10.85
CA VAL A 32 -17.86 16.37 -10.90
C VAL A 32 -18.17 17.05 -12.24
N ASN A 33 -18.51 16.26 -13.23
CA ASN A 33 -18.87 16.70 -14.57
C ASN A 33 -19.75 15.67 -15.26
N ALA A 34 -20.43 16.07 -16.33
CA ALA A 34 -21.38 15.22 -17.05
C ALA A 34 -20.78 13.88 -17.53
N GLN A 35 -19.52 13.86 -17.94
CA GLN A 35 -18.87 12.64 -18.42
C GLN A 35 -18.60 11.64 -17.29
N VAL A 36 -18.18 12.11 -16.11
CA VAL A 36 -18.00 11.26 -14.94
C VAL A 36 -19.36 10.80 -14.40
N ASP A 37 -20.36 11.67 -14.40
CA ASP A 37 -21.72 11.34 -13.97
C ASP A 37 -22.35 10.26 -14.86
N GLU A 38 -22.07 10.25 -16.16
CA GLU A 38 -22.49 9.19 -17.09
C GLU A 38 -21.83 7.84 -16.77
N LEU A 39 -20.53 7.84 -16.39
CA LEU A 39 -19.86 6.61 -15.93
C LEU A 39 -20.47 6.04 -14.67
N ILE A 40 -20.85 6.91 -13.74
CA ILE A 40 -21.51 6.49 -12.49
C ILE A 40 -22.90 5.95 -12.81
N ALA A 41 -23.67 6.61 -13.66
CA ALA A 41 -24.99 6.17 -14.08
C ALA A 41 -24.97 4.83 -14.82
N SER A 42 -23.88 4.54 -15.55
CA SER A 42 -23.68 3.25 -16.22
C SER A 42 -23.33 2.09 -15.29
N GLY A 43 -23.07 2.37 -13.98
CA GLY A 43 -22.74 1.36 -12.99
C GLY A 43 -21.28 0.84 -13.04
N VAL A 44 -20.42 1.44 -13.88
CA VAL A 44 -19.02 1.04 -14.03
C VAL A 44 -18.22 1.38 -12.77
N LEU A 45 -18.58 2.47 -12.09
CA LEU A 45 -18.00 2.87 -10.82
C LEU A 45 -19.00 3.61 -9.93
N ARG A 46 -18.73 3.69 -8.65
CA ARG A 46 -19.44 4.52 -7.68
C ARG A 46 -18.55 5.65 -7.21
N ARG A 47 -19.11 6.83 -6.99
CA ARG A 47 -18.38 8.00 -6.47
C ARG A 47 -18.84 8.31 -5.05
N VAL A 48 -17.88 8.55 -4.16
CA VAL A 48 -18.08 9.15 -2.86
C VAL A 48 -17.32 10.47 -2.85
N LEU A 49 -18.06 11.57 -2.70
CA LEU A 49 -17.46 12.90 -2.58
C LEU A 49 -16.99 13.13 -1.15
N ALA A 50 -15.72 13.47 -1.01
CA ALA A 50 -15.16 13.94 0.24
C ALA A 50 -15.74 15.35 0.53
N PHE A 51 -16.55 15.47 1.58
CA PHE A 51 -17.01 16.77 2.04
C PHE A 51 -15.85 17.52 2.69
N THR A 52 -15.88 18.86 2.56
CA THR A 52 -14.84 19.77 3.05
C THR A 52 -14.55 19.62 4.55
N GLU A 53 -15.49 19.10 5.31
CA GLU A 53 -15.34 18.84 6.76
C GLU A 53 -14.55 17.57 7.09
N LEU A 54 -14.36 16.67 6.11
CA LEU A 54 -13.54 15.47 6.25
C LEU A 54 -12.17 15.70 5.59
N GLN A 55 -11.37 16.59 6.17
CA GLN A 55 -9.98 16.86 5.74
C GLN A 55 -9.11 15.60 5.70
N PHE A 56 -9.55 14.53 6.35
CA PHE A 56 -8.82 13.26 6.41
C PHE A 56 -8.85 12.46 5.11
N SER A 57 -9.82 12.66 4.23
CA SER A 57 -9.93 11.86 2.99
C SER A 57 -8.84 12.17 1.97
N ASN A 58 -8.40 13.43 1.88
CA ASN A 58 -7.32 13.84 0.99
C ASN A 58 -5.93 13.68 1.61
N PHE A 59 -5.86 13.64 2.95
CA PHE A 59 -4.58 13.57 3.66
C PHE A 59 -3.76 12.30 3.29
N MET A 60 -4.40 11.17 3.11
CA MET A 60 -3.71 9.92 2.76
C MET A 60 -3.10 9.97 1.36
N ILE A 61 -3.85 10.47 0.38
CA ILE A 61 -3.33 10.59 -1.00
C ILE A 61 -2.23 11.67 -1.08
N GLU A 62 -2.35 12.75 -0.34
CA GLU A 62 -1.32 13.77 -0.24
C GLU A 62 -0.04 13.24 0.42
N ALA A 63 -0.16 12.45 1.48
CA ALA A 63 0.97 11.79 2.14
C ALA A 63 1.66 10.81 1.18
N TRP A 64 0.89 10.04 0.42
CA TRP A 64 1.42 9.13 -0.58
C TRP A 64 2.16 9.89 -1.69
N TRP A 65 1.57 10.97 -2.23
CA TRP A 65 2.24 11.82 -3.21
C TRP A 65 3.52 12.46 -2.69
N ARG A 66 3.53 12.84 -1.42
CA ARG A 66 4.72 13.37 -0.76
C ARG A 66 5.83 12.31 -0.69
N SER A 67 5.50 11.09 -0.28
CA SER A 67 6.44 9.97 -0.28
C SER A 67 7.00 9.69 -1.66
N LEU A 68 6.16 9.55 -2.68
CA LEU A 68 6.57 9.34 -4.05
C LEU A 68 7.55 10.43 -4.53
N LYS A 69 7.23 11.70 -4.30
CA LYS A 69 8.05 12.83 -4.75
C LYS A 69 9.38 12.89 -4.03
N HIS A 70 9.37 12.88 -2.69
CA HIS A 70 10.56 13.18 -1.89
C HIS A 70 11.44 11.96 -1.62
N GLN A 71 10.86 10.78 -1.51
CA GLN A 71 11.61 9.57 -1.22
C GLN A 71 12.04 8.81 -2.47
N TRP A 72 11.47 9.14 -3.63
CA TRP A 72 11.75 8.44 -4.86
C TRP A 72 12.06 9.36 -6.05
N LEU A 73 11.10 10.14 -6.56
CA LEU A 73 11.29 10.89 -7.81
C LEU A 73 12.46 11.88 -7.74
N PHE A 74 12.58 12.64 -6.66
CA PHE A 74 13.63 13.66 -6.53
C PHE A 74 15.03 13.10 -6.30
N LEU A 75 15.16 11.80 -6.10
CA LEU A 75 16.46 11.11 -6.06
C LEU A 75 16.96 10.72 -7.44
N HIS A 76 16.17 10.88 -8.48
CA HIS A 76 16.45 10.48 -9.83
C HIS A 76 16.50 11.68 -10.79
N SER A 77 17.19 11.52 -11.91
CA SER A 77 17.14 12.49 -13.00
C SER A 77 15.80 12.40 -13.73
N LEU A 78 15.09 13.52 -13.84
CA LEU A 78 13.75 13.59 -14.43
C LEU A 78 13.80 14.16 -15.85
N ASP A 79 14.65 13.56 -16.70
CA ASP A 79 15.01 14.10 -18.01
C ASP A 79 13.89 14.04 -19.04
N SER A 80 12.93 13.14 -18.85
CA SER A 80 11.84 12.97 -19.81
C SER A 80 10.56 12.45 -19.13
N VAL A 81 9.42 12.69 -19.77
CA VAL A 81 8.12 12.13 -19.34
C VAL A 81 8.17 10.60 -19.30
N THR A 82 8.90 9.96 -20.21
CA THR A 82 9.06 8.50 -20.24
C THR A 82 9.82 8.02 -19.01
N THR A 83 10.88 8.71 -18.62
CA THR A 83 11.64 8.40 -17.39
C THR A 83 10.75 8.54 -16.15
N VAL A 84 10.04 9.66 -16.03
CA VAL A 84 9.11 9.90 -14.92
C VAL A 84 8.05 8.79 -14.84
N ARG A 85 7.45 8.42 -15.98
CA ARG A 85 6.44 7.35 -16.02
C ARG A 85 6.98 6.03 -15.49
N ARG A 86 8.16 5.59 -15.97
CA ARG A 86 8.79 4.35 -15.48
C ARG A 86 9.09 4.39 -13.99
N LEU A 87 9.57 5.52 -13.49
CA LEU A 87 9.84 5.69 -12.06
C LEU A 87 8.57 5.61 -11.22
N VAL A 88 7.47 6.18 -11.69
CA VAL A 88 6.17 6.11 -11.02
C VAL A 88 5.62 4.69 -11.06
N GLU A 89 5.65 4.03 -12.23
CA GLU A 89 5.20 2.64 -12.39
C GLU A 89 5.96 1.70 -11.43
N PHE A 90 7.27 1.82 -11.39
CA PHE A 90 8.10 1.04 -10.46
C PHE A 90 7.72 1.30 -8.99
N TYR A 91 7.60 2.57 -8.60
CA TYR A 91 7.25 2.91 -7.22
C TYR A 91 5.86 2.37 -6.82
N VAL A 92 4.88 2.46 -7.72
CA VAL A 92 3.53 1.93 -7.48
C VAL A 92 3.57 0.41 -7.31
N ASP A 93 4.32 -0.29 -8.15
CA ASP A 93 4.45 -1.75 -8.08
C ASP A 93 5.12 -2.18 -6.76
N GLU A 94 6.24 -1.56 -6.41
CA GLU A 94 6.93 -1.81 -5.14
C GLU A 94 6.05 -1.49 -3.92
N HIS A 95 5.34 -0.34 -3.94
CA HIS A 95 4.45 0.06 -2.86
C HIS A 95 3.31 -0.94 -2.66
N ASN A 96 2.71 -1.41 -3.75
CA ASN A 96 1.54 -2.26 -3.66
C ASN A 96 1.87 -3.71 -3.35
N ARG A 97 3.00 -4.24 -3.86
CA ARG A 97 3.30 -5.68 -3.85
C ARG A 97 4.43 -6.09 -2.93
N VAL A 98 5.35 -5.18 -2.63
CA VAL A 98 6.59 -5.53 -1.93
C VAL A 98 6.70 -4.88 -0.56
N LEU A 99 6.33 -3.61 -0.44
CA LEU A 99 6.52 -2.86 0.79
C LEU A 99 5.42 -3.17 1.82
N PRO A 100 5.80 -3.73 3.00
CA PRO A 100 4.85 -3.96 4.08
C PRO A 100 4.33 -2.64 4.64
N HIS A 101 3.05 -2.58 4.93
CA HIS A 101 2.41 -1.37 5.45
C HIS A 101 1.99 -1.57 6.91
N SER A 102 2.41 -0.67 7.79
CA SER A 102 2.11 -0.76 9.23
C SER A 102 0.61 -0.71 9.54
N ALA A 103 -0.17 0.10 8.79
CA ALA A 103 -1.62 0.15 8.93
C ALA A 103 -2.32 -1.17 8.55
N PHE A 104 -1.67 -2.00 7.74
CA PHE A 104 -2.15 -3.32 7.34
C PHE A 104 -1.46 -4.47 8.09
N ARG A 105 -0.91 -4.15 9.27
CA ARG A 105 -0.22 -5.12 10.14
C ARG A 105 0.91 -5.88 9.45
N GLY A 106 1.64 -5.20 8.57
CA GLY A 106 2.76 -5.77 7.83
C GLY A 106 2.40 -6.40 6.49
N GLN A 107 1.13 -6.46 6.13
CA GLN A 107 0.72 -6.84 4.78
C GLN A 107 1.03 -5.72 3.80
N THR A 108 1.24 -6.08 2.54
CA THR A 108 1.27 -5.12 1.44
C THR A 108 -0.15 -4.64 1.11
N PRO A 109 -0.33 -3.50 0.42
CA PRO A 109 -1.64 -3.07 -0.06
C PRO A 109 -2.38 -4.12 -0.90
N ASP A 110 -1.69 -4.81 -1.79
CA ASP A 110 -2.29 -5.86 -2.63
C ASP A 110 -2.72 -7.08 -1.80
N GLU A 111 -1.90 -7.53 -0.86
CA GLU A 111 -2.27 -8.62 0.05
C GLU A 111 -3.52 -8.29 0.86
N MET A 112 -3.60 -7.05 1.37
CA MET A 112 -4.78 -6.58 2.11
C MET A 112 -6.01 -6.46 1.21
N TYR A 113 -5.86 -5.94 -0.01
CA TYR A 113 -6.95 -5.74 -0.94
C TYR A 113 -7.53 -7.05 -1.47
N PHE A 114 -6.67 -8.01 -1.82
CA PHE A 114 -7.07 -9.31 -2.37
C PHE A 114 -7.31 -10.37 -1.30
N GLY A 115 -7.05 -10.09 -0.01
CA GLY A 115 -7.21 -11.03 1.09
C GLY A 115 -6.23 -12.21 1.03
N THR A 116 -5.05 -11.99 0.49
CA THR A 116 -4.02 -13.04 0.34
C THR A 116 -2.97 -13.03 1.44
N GLY A 117 -2.95 -11.99 2.29
CA GLY A 117 -1.95 -11.78 3.33
C GLY A 117 -2.41 -12.07 4.74
N ASP A 118 -3.49 -12.81 4.97
CA ASP A 118 -4.09 -13.01 6.30
C ASP A 118 -3.15 -13.68 7.31
N ALA A 119 -2.20 -14.48 6.85
CA ALA A 119 -1.19 -15.14 7.69
C ALA A 119 -0.06 -14.20 8.15
N VAL A 120 0.23 -13.13 7.40
CA VAL A 120 1.38 -12.24 7.64
C VAL A 120 1.43 -11.66 9.06
N PRO A 121 0.33 -11.17 9.65
CA PRO A 121 0.35 -10.66 11.02
C PRO A 121 0.75 -11.69 12.07
N ALA A 122 0.32 -12.94 11.90
CA ALA A 122 0.65 -14.04 12.80
C ALA A 122 2.12 -14.45 12.65
N ASP A 123 2.62 -14.52 11.42
CA ASP A 123 4.01 -14.86 11.12
C ASP A 123 4.99 -13.82 11.68
N LEU A 124 4.68 -12.53 11.55
CA LEU A 124 5.47 -11.46 12.13
C LEU A 124 5.51 -11.53 13.66
N THR A 125 4.38 -11.84 14.29
CA THR A 125 4.32 -11.99 15.76
C THR A 125 5.15 -13.18 16.22
N SER A 126 5.04 -14.32 15.57
CA SER A 126 5.81 -15.54 15.90
C SER A 126 7.31 -15.34 15.67
N GLY A 127 7.69 -14.64 14.60
CA GLY A 127 9.07 -14.28 14.31
C GLY A 127 9.67 -13.35 15.37
N ALA A 128 8.91 -12.36 15.84
CA ALA A 128 9.33 -11.44 16.90
C ALA A 128 9.52 -12.18 18.25
N ASP A 129 8.65 -13.11 18.60
CA ASP A 129 8.75 -13.92 19.81
C ASP A 129 9.95 -14.88 19.76
N THR A 130 10.23 -15.44 18.58
CA THR A 130 11.42 -16.28 18.39
C THR A 130 12.71 -15.47 18.52
N ALA A 131 12.77 -14.27 17.96
CA ALA A 131 13.92 -13.38 18.06
C ALA A 131 14.14 -12.83 19.49
N ARG A 132 13.10 -12.77 20.31
CA ARG A 132 13.16 -12.33 21.71
C ARG A 132 13.64 -13.39 22.68
N ARG A 133 13.64 -14.67 22.30
CA ARG A 133 14.18 -15.75 23.16
C ARG A 133 15.68 -15.56 23.28
N PRO A 134 16.22 -15.34 24.49
CA PRO A 134 17.68 -15.33 24.69
C PRO A 134 18.22 -16.69 24.25
N ALA A 135 19.26 -16.68 23.46
CA ALA A 135 20.02 -17.91 23.20
C ALA A 135 20.41 -18.51 24.56
N GLU A 136 19.92 -19.69 24.88
CA GLU A 136 20.38 -20.44 26.07
C GLU A 136 21.86 -20.65 25.90
N ARG A 137 22.67 -19.87 26.62
CA ARG A 137 24.10 -20.11 26.72
C ARG A 137 24.28 -21.49 27.39
N PRO A 138 24.93 -22.45 26.75
CA PRO A 138 25.27 -23.69 27.42
C PRO A 138 26.10 -23.37 28.64
N VAL A 139 25.58 -23.70 29.81
CA VAL A 139 26.34 -23.58 31.08
C VAL A 139 27.52 -24.57 31.01
N PRO A 140 28.78 -24.12 31.07
CA PRO A 140 29.91 -25.03 31.10
C PRO A 140 29.78 -25.88 32.34
N ARG A 141 29.67 -27.20 32.17
CA ARG A 141 29.76 -28.17 33.26
C ARG A 141 31.18 -28.08 33.82
N HIS A 142 31.35 -27.50 34.98
CA HIS A 142 32.57 -27.61 35.73
C HIS A 142 32.84 -29.09 35.99
N GLY A 143 33.82 -29.65 35.29
CA GLY A 143 34.35 -30.97 35.58
C GLY A 143 34.85 -31.02 37.02
N GLY A 144 34.29 -31.93 37.80
CA GLY A 144 34.74 -32.20 39.15
C GLY A 144 36.20 -32.62 39.14
N MET A 145 36.99 -31.86 39.91
CA MET A 145 38.37 -32.16 40.21
C MET A 145 38.35 -33.26 41.27
N THR A 146 38.59 -34.49 40.87
CA THR A 146 38.87 -35.60 41.78
C THR A 146 40.30 -35.40 42.26
N THR A 147 40.44 -34.99 43.50
CA THR A 147 41.68 -35.11 44.29
C THR A 147 41.79 -36.56 44.78
N ASP A 148 42.69 -37.31 44.14
CA ASP A 148 43.23 -38.53 44.76
C ASP A 148 44.51 -38.18 45.50
N CYS A 149 44.57 -38.65 46.77
CA CYS A 149 45.74 -38.67 47.63
C CYS A 149 46.78 -39.66 47.17
#